data_8cfd9f6d91190816e51a8b60fa74addc
#
_entry.id   8cfd9f6d91190816e51a8b60fa74addc
#
_cell.length_a   1.000
_cell.length_b   1.000
_cell.length_c   1.000
_cell.angle_alpha   90.00
_cell.angle_beta   90.00
_cell.angle_gamma   90.00
#
_symmetry.space_group_name_H-M   'P 1'
#
loop_
_entity.id
_entity.type
_entity.pdbx_description
1 polymer ?
#
loop_
_entity_poly.entity_id
_entity_poly.type
_entity_poly.pdbx_seq_one_letter_code
_entity_poly.pdbx_strand_id
1 'polypeptide(L)'
;MMKNSIKILGALLIGSALSACYVVPAGNARVVASANGTPVATNSVSSHTLNARLYPSNAEAQRFGGVHGTVTVDQAGHGRLNAVIGGESFSGDATRDLNSRRGTGNASAPSGRYISCDYTMHSATLGKGECKMSTGAIFEMHISK
;
A
#
# COMPACT_ATOMS: atom_id res chain seq x y z
N MET A 1 -69.30 17.93 38.55
CA MET A 1 -68.63 17.86 39.86
C MET A 1 -67.18 17.46 39.64
N MET A 2 -66.25 18.30 40.15
CA MET A 2 -64.83 18.13 40.43
C MET A 2 -63.94 17.62 39.28
N LYS A 3 -63.45 18.47 38.55
CA LYS A 3 -62.13 19.14 38.35
C LYS A 3 -60.99 18.51 39.15
N ASN A 4 -60.00 17.85 38.44
CA ASN A 4 -58.63 17.78 38.91
C ASN A 4 -57.71 18.05 37.77
N SER A 5 -57.15 19.24 37.78
CA SER A 5 -56.01 19.60 36.91
C SER A 5 -54.72 19.03 37.50
N ILE A 6 -54.01 18.17 36.76
CA ILE A 6 -52.66 17.77 37.08
C ILE A 6 -51.76 18.53 36.13
N LYS A 7 -51.03 19.49 36.61
CA LYS A 7 -49.93 20.17 35.95
C LYS A 7 -48.73 19.27 36.01
N ILE A 8 -48.33 18.72 34.88
CA ILE A 8 -47.03 18.00 34.77
C ILE A 8 -45.99 19.01 34.33
N LEU A 9 -45.11 19.33 35.28
CA LEU A 9 -43.94 20.17 35.09
C LEU A 9 -42.91 19.39 34.30
N GLY A 10 -42.67 19.75 33.04
CA GLY A 10 -41.64 19.16 32.21
C GLY A 10 -40.26 19.64 32.66
N ALA A 11 -39.46 18.76 33.20
CA ALA A 11 -38.05 19.00 33.46
C ALA A 11 -37.24 18.79 32.16
N LEU A 12 -36.73 19.89 31.62
CA LEU A 12 -35.80 19.91 30.48
C LEU A 12 -34.42 19.51 30.98
N LEU A 13 -34.03 18.27 30.76
CA LEU A 13 -32.65 17.83 30.97
C LEU A 13 -31.83 18.20 29.74
N ILE A 14 -31.05 19.28 29.86
CA ILE A 14 -30.03 19.66 28.89
C ILE A 14 -28.83 18.74 29.11
N GLY A 15 -28.73 17.70 28.31
CA GLY A 15 -27.57 16.83 28.28
C GLY A 15 -26.40 17.54 27.61
N SER A 16 -25.42 17.99 28.38
CA SER A 16 -24.14 18.50 27.88
C SER A 16 -23.34 17.38 27.27
N ALA A 17 -23.26 17.34 25.94
CA ALA A 17 -22.35 16.48 25.23
C ALA A 17 -20.93 17.03 25.45
N LEU A 18 -20.19 16.43 26.37
CA LEU A 18 -18.75 16.61 26.51
C LEU A 18 -18.09 15.92 25.30
N SER A 19 -17.78 16.70 24.27
CA SER A 19 -16.89 16.28 23.22
C SER A 19 -15.46 16.16 23.79
N ALA A 20 -15.11 14.97 24.23
CA ALA A 20 -13.75 14.66 24.63
C ALA A 20 -12.88 14.65 23.36
N CYS A 21 -12.16 15.74 23.11
CA CYS A 21 -11.04 15.75 22.19
C CYS A 21 -9.94 14.87 22.77
N TYR A 22 -9.84 13.64 22.30
CA TYR A 22 -8.74 12.77 22.62
C TYR A 22 -7.53 13.19 21.78
N VAL A 23 -6.54 13.78 22.42
CA VAL A 23 -5.25 14.11 21.80
C VAL A 23 -4.40 12.85 21.80
N VAL A 24 -4.26 12.20 20.64
CA VAL A 24 -3.32 11.10 20.46
C VAL A 24 -1.93 11.70 20.30
N PRO A 25 -0.93 11.30 21.12
CA PRO A 25 0.45 11.74 20.90
C PRO A 25 0.96 11.26 19.55
N ALA A 26 1.73 12.13 18.90
CA ALA A 26 2.22 12.00 17.54
C ALA A 26 2.94 10.68 17.26
N GLY A 27 2.22 9.72 16.75
CA GLY A 27 2.71 8.52 16.09
C GLY A 27 1.69 8.19 15.01
N ASN A 28 2.05 8.40 13.80
CA ASN A 28 1.50 8.00 12.49
C ASN A 28 0.05 7.44 12.38
N ALA A 29 -0.83 7.74 13.33
CA ALA A 29 -2.22 7.33 13.27
C ALA A 29 -3.07 8.45 12.65
N ARG A 30 -3.63 8.22 11.47
CA ARG A 30 -4.66 9.08 10.91
C ARG A 30 -6.01 8.68 11.51
N VAL A 31 -6.66 9.63 12.15
CA VAL A 31 -8.04 9.46 12.60
C VAL A 31 -8.95 9.86 11.44
N VAL A 32 -9.73 8.93 10.93
CA VAL A 32 -10.81 9.22 9.99
C VAL A 32 -12.12 9.23 10.77
N ALA A 33 -12.85 10.32 10.68
CA ALA A 33 -14.18 10.39 11.26
C ALA A 33 -15.12 9.43 10.49
N SER A 34 -15.68 8.46 11.21
CA SER A 34 -16.75 7.64 10.67
C SER A 34 -18.07 8.43 10.66
N ALA A 35 -18.93 8.17 9.71
CA ALA A 35 -20.25 8.80 9.59
C ALA A 35 -21.13 8.63 10.84
N ASN A 36 -20.78 7.74 11.74
CA ASN A 36 -21.48 7.50 13.01
C ASN A 36 -20.76 8.11 14.23
N GLY A 37 -19.79 9.00 14.03
CA GLY A 37 -19.15 9.75 15.12
C GLY A 37 -18.20 8.96 16.03
N THR A 38 -17.98 7.66 15.79
CA THR A 38 -16.95 6.89 16.49
C THR A 38 -15.61 7.01 15.75
N PRO A 39 -14.54 7.50 16.38
CA PRO A 39 -13.23 7.54 15.77
C PRO A 39 -12.71 6.11 15.57
N VAL A 40 -12.54 5.72 14.33
CA VAL A 40 -11.86 4.46 13.98
C VAL A 40 -10.37 4.77 13.86
N ALA A 41 -9.56 4.20 14.74
CA ALA A 41 -8.12 4.24 14.62
C ALA A 41 -7.72 3.32 13.46
N THR A 42 -7.40 3.90 12.30
CA THR A 42 -6.74 3.15 11.24
C THR A 42 -5.26 3.03 11.59
N ASN A 43 -4.83 1.82 11.93
CA ASN A 43 -3.41 1.52 12.01
C ASN A 43 -2.80 1.76 10.62
N SER A 44 -2.04 2.84 10.48
CA SER A 44 -1.23 3.03 9.28
C SER A 44 -0.15 1.95 9.30
N VAL A 45 -0.33 0.93 8.48
CA VAL A 45 0.72 -0.07 8.27
C VAL A 45 1.92 0.67 7.68
N SER A 46 3.04 0.67 8.40
CA SER A 46 4.27 1.27 7.92
C SER A 46 4.69 0.53 6.65
N SER A 47 4.67 1.23 5.53
CA SER A 47 5.13 0.70 4.25
C SER A 47 6.46 1.36 3.87
N HIS A 48 7.34 0.61 3.24
CA HIS A 48 8.61 1.09 2.70
C HIS A 48 8.57 1.03 1.18
N THR A 49 8.88 2.16 0.55
CA THR A 49 9.04 2.21 -0.90
C THR A 49 10.50 2.07 -1.24
N LEU A 50 10.81 1.12 -2.11
CA LEU A 50 12.12 0.82 -2.63
C LEU A 50 12.13 1.08 -4.13
N ASN A 51 13.30 1.47 -4.65
CA ASN A 51 13.52 1.61 -6.08
C ASN A 51 13.87 0.25 -6.68
N ALA A 52 13.24 -0.10 -7.79
CA ALA A 52 13.58 -1.24 -8.61
C ALA A 52 14.19 -0.75 -9.92
N ARG A 53 15.43 -1.13 -10.20
CA ARG A 53 16.10 -0.87 -11.47
C ARG A 53 16.23 -2.17 -12.23
N LEU A 54 15.75 -2.17 -13.47
CA LEU A 54 15.79 -3.32 -14.35
C LEU A 54 16.79 -3.05 -15.47
N TYR A 55 17.77 -3.92 -15.61
CA TYR A 55 18.82 -3.87 -16.62
C TYR A 55 18.56 -4.96 -17.67
N PRO A 56 18.56 -4.61 -18.96
CA PRO A 56 18.30 -5.58 -20.02
C PRO A 56 19.33 -6.71 -20.01
N SER A 57 18.87 -7.96 -19.98
CA SER A 57 19.73 -9.15 -20.01
C SER A 57 19.70 -9.90 -21.33
N ASN A 58 18.76 -9.57 -22.24
CA ASN A 58 18.69 -10.17 -23.57
C ASN A 58 18.33 -9.13 -24.64
N ALA A 59 18.39 -9.52 -25.91
CA ALA A 59 18.14 -8.65 -27.05
C ALA A 59 16.72 -8.03 -27.04
N GLU A 60 15.72 -8.78 -26.61
CA GLU A 60 14.36 -8.26 -26.50
C GLU A 60 14.26 -7.15 -25.43
N ALA A 61 14.91 -7.33 -24.29
CA ALA A 61 14.93 -6.34 -23.22
C ALA A 61 15.71 -5.07 -23.61
N GLN A 62 16.76 -5.19 -24.46
CA GLN A 62 17.54 -4.05 -24.93
C GLN A 62 16.68 -3.02 -25.69
N ARG A 63 15.59 -3.44 -26.31
CA ARG A 63 14.64 -2.53 -26.98
C ARG A 63 13.96 -1.57 -26.04
N PHE A 64 13.83 -1.93 -24.76
CA PHE A 64 13.23 -1.10 -23.72
C PHE A 64 14.27 -0.27 -22.96
N GLY A 65 15.55 -0.64 -23.04
CA GLY A 65 16.62 -0.02 -22.27
C GLY A 65 16.50 -0.32 -20.76
N GLY A 66 17.16 0.51 -19.95
CA GLY A 66 17.05 0.44 -18.51
C GLY A 66 15.69 0.94 -18.04
N VAL A 67 15.04 0.19 -17.17
CA VAL A 67 13.71 0.50 -16.64
C VAL A 67 13.81 0.86 -15.15
N HIS A 68 13.04 1.85 -14.75
CA HIS A 68 12.89 2.25 -13.35
C HIS A 68 11.47 1.93 -12.89
N GLY A 69 11.38 1.29 -11.74
CA GLY A 69 10.13 1.01 -11.06
C GLY A 69 10.25 1.24 -9.56
N THR A 70 9.16 1.04 -8.87
CA THR A 70 9.08 1.12 -7.40
C THR A 70 8.38 -0.12 -6.87
N VAL A 71 8.86 -0.59 -5.72
CA VAL A 71 8.20 -1.62 -4.94
C VAL A 71 7.89 -1.04 -3.58
N THR A 72 6.63 -0.96 -3.22
CA THR A 72 6.18 -0.56 -1.89
C THR A 72 5.77 -1.80 -1.14
N VAL A 73 6.40 -2.08 -0.01
CA VAL A 73 6.16 -3.29 0.78
C VAL A 73 5.74 -2.90 2.20
N ASP A 74 4.72 -3.55 2.73
CA ASP A 74 4.30 -3.43 4.11
C ASP A 74 5.09 -4.37 5.05
N GLN A 75 4.84 -4.27 6.34
CA GLN A 75 5.50 -5.09 7.35
C GLN A 75 5.13 -6.57 7.28
N ALA A 76 3.98 -6.91 6.67
CA ALA A 76 3.53 -8.28 6.47
C ALA A 76 4.15 -8.93 5.23
N GLY A 77 4.91 -8.18 4.43
CA GLY A 77 5.54 -8.67 3.21
C GLY A 77 4.66 -8.59 1.97
N HIS A 78 3.51 -7.90 2.05
CA HIS A 78 2.68 -7.59 0.89
C HIS A 78 3.04 -6.21 0.35
N GLY A 79 3.01 -6.07 -0.95
CA GLY A 79 3.39 -4.82 -1.57
C GLY A 79 2.83 -4.62 -2.96
N ARG A 80 3.23 -3.50 -3.54
CA ARG A 80 2.81 -3.09 -4.87
C ARG A 80 4.03 -2.79 -5.73
N LEU A 81 4.03 -3.33 -6.94
CA LEU A 81 5.01 -3.06 -7.97
C LEU A 81 4.43 -2.07 -8.99
N ASN A 82 5.20 -1.02 -9.30
CA ASN A 82 4.88 -0.10 -10.39
C ASN A 82 6.14 0.15 -11.22
N ALA A 83 6.00 0.12 -12.54
CA ALA A 83 7.08 0.41 -13.47
C ALA A 83 6.53 1.03 -14.78
N VAL A 84 7.37 1.77 -15.48
CA VAL A 84 7.07 2.23 -16.84
C VAL A 84 8.05 1.57 -17.78
N ILE A 85 7.55 0.76 -18.72
CA ILE A 85 8.36 -0.02 -19.64
C ILE A 85 7.89 0.28 -21.07
N GLY A 86 8.78 0.82 -21.89
CA GLY A 86 8.45 1.18 -23.26
C GLY A 86 7.31 2.20 -23.37
N GLY A 87 7.22 3.13 -22.42
CA GLY A 87 6.18 4.16 -22.37
C GLY A 87 4.83 3.68 -21.80
N GLU A 88 4.72 2.43 -21.38
CA GLU A 88 3.50 1.86 -20.82
C GLU A 88 3.65 1.60 -19.32
N SER A 89 2.62 1.95 -18.56
CA SER A 89 2.58 1.76 -17.11
C SER A 89 2.17 0.34 -16.75
N PHE A 90 3.00 -0.32 -15.97
CA PHE A 90 2.74 -1.63 -15.37
C PHE A 90 2.46 -1.45 -13.89
N SER A 91 1.42 -2.05 -13.40
CA SER A 91 1.10 -2.07 -11.98
C SER A 91 0.63 -3.45 -11.54
N GLY A 92 0.95 -3.80 -10.30
CA GLY A 92 0.57 -5.10 -9.78
C GLY A 92 1.07 -5.31 -8.35
N ASP A 93 1.15 -6.55 -7.95
CA ASP A 93 1.43 -6.93 -6.58
C ASP A 93 2.83 -7.50 -6.42
N ALA A 94 3.39 -7.30 -5.24
CA ALA A 94 4.64 -7.89 -4.80
C ALA A 94 4.43 -8.61 -3.47
N THR A 95 5.05 -9.74 -3.30
CA THR A 95 5.04 -10.51 -2.05
C THR A 95 6.46 -10.83 -1.64
N ARG A 96 6.70 -10.90 -0.32
CA ARG A 96 7.97 -11.31 0.24
C ARG A 96 7.75 -12.26 1.41
N ASP A 97 8.37 -13.40 1.35
CA ASP A 97 8.50 -14.28 2.50
C ASP A 97 9.59 -13.73 3.43
N LEU A 98 9.20 -13.39 4.65
CA LEU A 98 10.07 -12.77 5.64
C LEU A 98 11.16 -13.73 6.15
N ASN A 99 10.90 -15.05 6.11
CA ASN A 99 11.84 -16.06 6.58
C ASN A 99 12.92 -16.36 5.53
N SER A 100 12.52 -16.60 4.28
CA SER A 100 13.44 -16.92 3.19
C SER A 100 14.02 -15.70 2.50
N ARG A 101 13.52 -14.51 2.78
CA ARG A 101 13.85 -13.24 2.11
C ARG A 101 13.60 -13.25 0.60
N ARG A 102 12.91 -14.25 0.08
CA ARG A 102 12.52 -14.35 -1.33
C ARG A 102 11.17 -13.70 -1.53
N GLY A 103 10.98 -13.16 -2.72
CA GLY A 103 9.72 -12.58 -3.10
C GLY A 103 9.46 -12.71 -4.59
N THR A 104 8.21 -12.46 -4.93
CA THR A 104 7.76 -12.39 -6.32
C THR A 104 7.01 -11.09 -6.54
N GLY A 105 7.09 -10.56 -7.75
CA GLY A 105 6.34 -9.41 -8.17
C GLY A 105 5.70 -9.68 -9.52
N ASN A 106 4.42 -9.37 -9.67
CA ASN A 106 3.71 -9.52 -10.93
C ASN A 106 2.98 -8.22 -11.22
N ALA A 107 3.19 -7.68 -12.41
CA ALA A 107 2.52 -6.47 -12.83
C ALA A 107 2.04 -6.60 -14.28
N SER A 108 0.95 -5.93 -14.60
CA SER A 108 0.37 -5.92 -15.93
C SER A 108 0.09 -4.50 -16.39
N ALA A 109 0.02 -4.34 -17.69
CA ALA A 109 -0.31 -3.12 -18.37
C ALA A 109 -1.69 -3.21 -19.04
N PRO A 110 -2.34 -2.08 -19.36
CA PRO A 110 -3.65 -2.08 -20.03
C PRO A 110 -3.67 -2.81 -21.37
N SER A 111 -2.53 -2.91 -22.05
CA SER A 111 -2.38 -3.66 -23.30
C SER A 111 -2.47 -5.18 -23.15
N GLY A 112 -2.48 -5.70 -21.91
CA GLY A 112 -2.41 -7.13 -21.61
C GLY A 112 -0.99 -7.67 -21.52
N ARG A 113 0.04 -6.87 -21.76
CA ARG A 113 1.43 -7.25 -21.45
C ARG A 113 1.61 -7.38 -19.95
N TYR A 114 2.43 -8.31 -19.53
CA TYR A 114 2.74 -8.50 -18.11
C TYR A 114 4.24 -8.74 -17.90
N ILE A 115 4.67 -8.50 -16.68
CA ILE A 115 6.02 -8.80 -16.20
C ILE A 115 5.92 -9.58 -14.89
N SER A 116 6.72 -10.60 -14.75
CA SER A 116 6.88 -11.41 -13.56
C SER A 116 8.31 -11.35 -13.09
N CYS A 117 8.53 -11.10 -11.81
CA CYS A 117 9.83 -10.94 -11.20
C CYS A 117 9.98 -11.89 -10.02
N ASP A 118 11.14 -12.54 -9.94
CA ASP A 118 11.59 -13.28 -8.77
C ASP A 118 12.77 -12.55 -8.15
N TYR A 119 12.75 -12.33 -6.84
CA TYR A 119 13.82 -11.58 -6.19
C TYR A 119 14.20 -12.13 -4.81
N THR A 120 15.40 -11.80 -4.39
CA THR A 120 15.91 -12.11 -3.04
C THR A 120 16.44 -10.83 -2.41
N MET A 121 15.99 -10.55 -1.18
CA MET A 121 16.47 -9.42 -0.40
C MET A 121 17.71 -9.84 0.40
N HIS A 122 18.77 -9.05 0.30
CA HIS A 122 20.00 -9.22 1.09
C HIS A 122 19.93 -8.46 2.41
N SER A 123 19.19 -7.35 2.41
CA SER A 123 18.90 -6.53 3.59
C SER A 123 17.46 -5.99 3.50
N ALA A 124 17.08 -5.13 4.45
CA ALA A 124 15.78 -4.46 4.41
C ALA A 124 15.59 -3.56 3.17
N THR A 125 16.70 -3.09 2.58
CA THR A 125 16.69 -2.09 1.51
C THR A 125 17.45 -2.50 0.24
N LEU A 126 18.11 -3.66 0.24
CA LEU A 126 18.90 -4.13 -0.88
C LEU A 126 18.46 -5.53 -1.32
N GLY A 127 18.29 -5.71 -2.60
CA GLY A 127 17.95 -7.00 -3.18
C GLY A 127 18.31 -7.08 -4.66
N LYS A 128 18.23 -8.27 -5.19
CA LYS A 128 18.42 -8.55 -6.60
C LYS A 128 17.46 -9.64 -7.08
N GLY A 129 17.21 -9.65 -8.37
CA GLY A 129 16.30 -10.62 -8.96
C GLY A 129 16.34 -10.62 -10.47
N GLU A 130 15.42 -11.33 -11.06
CA GLU A 130 15.20 -11.41 -12.49
C GLU A 130 13.73 -11.14 -12.80
N CYS A 131 13.48 -10.41 -13.86
CA CYS A 131 12.14 -10.14 -14.36
C CYS A 131 12.00 -10.62 -15.80
N LYS A 132 10.86 -11.25 -16.10
CA LYS A 132 10.50 -11.75 -17.43
C LYS A 132 9.19 -11.12 -17.89
N MET A 133 9.22 -10.52 -19.06
CA MET A 133 8.01 -9.99 -19.70
C MET A 133 7.37 -11.05 -20.62
N SER A 134 6.07 -10.89 -20.82
CA SER A 134 5.30 -11.68 -21.80
C SER A 134 5.81 -11.55 -23.24
N THR A 135 6.58 -10.53 -23.55
CA THR A 135 7.25 -10.32 -24.84
C THR A 135 8.52 -11.13 -25.02
N GLY A 136 8.99 -11.83 -23.98
CA GLY A 136 10.28 -12.53 -23.97
C GLY A 136 11.46 -11.67 -23.50
N ALA A 137 11.25 -10.41 -23.16
CA ALA A 137 12.29 -9.56 -22.58
C ALA A 137 12.65 -10.04 -21.16
N ILE A 138 13.95 -10.14 -20.87
CA ILE A 138 14.51 -10.57 -19.60
C ILE A 138 15.36 -9.43 -19.04
N PHE A 139 15.14 -9.11 -17.76
CA PHE A 139 15.86 -8.07 -17.06
C PHE A 139 16.47 -8.61 -15.77
N GLU A 140 17.68 -8.17 -15.48
CA GLU A 140 18.22 -8.26 -14.13
C GLU A 140 17.66 -7.11 -13.30
N MET A 141 17.14 -7.42 -12.11
CA MET A 141 16.54 -6.44 -11.22
C MET A 141 17.43 -6.17 -10.01
N HIS A 142 17.68 -4.90 -9.74
CA HIS A 142 18.32 -4.41 -8.52
C HIS A 142 17.34 -3.59 -7.71
N ILE A 143 17.19 -3.95 -6.44
CA ILE A 143 16.34 -3.24 -5.48
C ILE A 143 17.23 -2.46 -4.53
N SER A 144 16.91 -1.18 -4.33
CA SER A 144 17.62 -0.29 -3.41
C SER A 144 16.67 0.74 -2.79
N LYS A 145 17.12 1.39 -1.73
CA LYS A 145 16.41 2.55 -1.16
C LYS A 145 16.71 3.80 -1.98
#